data_332973817792bb1f1426304519309f66
#
_entry.id   332973817792bb1f1426304519309f66
#
_cell.length_a   1.000
_cell.length_b   1.000
_cell.length_c   1.000
_cell.angle_alpha   90.00
_cell.angle_beta   90.00
_cell.angle_gamma   90.00
#
_symmetry.space_group_name_H-M   'P 1'
#
loop_
_entity.id
_entity.type
_entity.pdbx_description
1 polymer ?
#
loop_
_entity_poly.entity_id
_entity_poly.type
_entity_poly.pdbx_seq_one_letter_code
_entity_poly.pdbx_strand_id
1 'polypeptide(L)'
;MAMELFLFISLLAAAFYVGWNIGANDAANCIGTTVGAAVLPFRSAALVMAVFVVLGGAFQGQNVMETVGKGIVITDPVVYAATNGADPPSAIKDYFPDGRLPDQAILIALVSAGLFVTLATYSRFPVSTSQAIVGGVAGVGVGASHF
;
A
#
# COMPACT_ATOMS: atom_id res chain seq x y z
N MET A 1 -24.21 9.38 -4.32
CA MET A 1 -23.47 10.28 -5.22
C MET A 1 -22.49 11.20 -4.46
N ALA A 2 -22.93 12.08 -3.55
CA ALA A 2 -21.98 12.93 -2.81
C ALA A 2 -21.03 12.16 -1.88
N MET A 3 -21.51 11.13 -1.19
CA MET A 3 -20.70 10.26 -0.32
C MET A 3 -19.67 9.46 -1.11
N GLU A 4 -20.04 8.90 -2.24
CA GLU A 4 -19.15 8.15 -3.12
C GLU A 4 -18.06 9.03 -3.71
N LEU A 5 -18.42 10.25 -4.15
CA LEU A 5 -17.45 11.23 -4.64
C LEU A 5 -16.47 11.65 -3.53
N PHE A 6 -16.96 11.89 -2.32
CA PHE A 6 -16.11 12.20 -1.17
C PHE A 6 -15.13 11.06 -0.87
N LEU A 7 -15.61 9.82 -0.85
CA LEU A 7 -14.78 8.64 -0.60
C LEU A 7 -13.73 8.46 -1.70
N PHE A 8 -14.14 8.62 -2.96
CA PHE A 8 -13.22 8.55 -4.10
C PHE A 8 -12.10 9.61 -4.02
N ILE A 9 -12.44 10.87 -3.72
CA ILE A 9 -11.45 11.94 -3.55
C ILE A 9 -10.53 11.64 -2.36
N SER A 10 -11.08 11.11 -1.26
CA SER A 10 -10.28 10.74 -0.08
C SER A 10 -9.29 9.61 -0.39
N LEU A 11 -9.71 8.61 -1.16
CA LEU A 11 -8.83 7.52 -1.62
C LEU A 11 -7.72 8.03 -2.52
N LEU A 12 -8.02 8.93 -3.47
CA LEU A 12 -7.00 9.55 -4.32
C LEU A 12 -6.00 10.37 -3.50
N ALA A 13 -6.48 11.15 -2.54
CA ALA A 13 -5.63 11.92 -1.65
C ALA A 13 -4.73 11.01 -0.78
N ALA A 14 -5.27 9.93 -0.24
CA ALA A 14 -4.52 8.95 0.53
C ALA A 14 -3.47 8.23 -0.34
N ALA A 15 -3.82 7.84 -1.56
CA ALA A 15 -2.90 7.23 -2.51
C ALA A 15 -1.75 8.18 -2.88
N PHE A 16 -2.07 9.45 -3.16
CA PHE A 16 -1.05 10.48 -3.39
C PHE A 16 -0.15 10.68 -2.17
N TYR A 17 -0.72 10.73 -0.97
CA TYR A 17 0.02 10.87 0.27
C TYR A 17 0.99 9.70 0.50
N VAL A 18 0.56 8.46 0.27
CA VAL A 18 1.42 7.28 0.34
C VAL A 18 2.52 7.34 -0.73
N GLY A 19 2.19 7.70 -1.97
CA GLY A 19 3.16 7.88 -3.05
C GLY A 19 4.22 8.94 -2.72
N TRP A 20 3.81 10.06 -2.13
CA TRP A 20 4.72 11.07 -1.60
C TRP A 20 5.66 10.53 -0.53
N ASN A 21 5.14 9.75 0.41
CA ASN A 21 5.94 9.11 1.45
C ASN A 21 6.96 8.11 0.88
N ILE A 22 6.57 7.32 -0.13
CA ILE A 22 7.49 6.42 -0.85
C ILE A 22 8.63 7.23 -1.45
N GLY A 23 8.32 8.32 -2.17
CA GLY A 23 9.34 9.19 -2.73
C GLY A 23 10.26 9.83 -1.70
N ALA A 24 9.72 10.25 -0.57
CA ALA A 24 10.49 10.91 0.49
C ALA A 24 11.38 9.93 1.29
N ASN A 25 10.91 8.72 1.56
CA ASN A 25 11.61 7.73 2.39
C ASN A 25 12.55 6.85 1.56
N ASP A 26 12.06 6.31 0.44
CA ASP A 26 12.79 5.30 -0.33
C ASP A 26 13.80 5.89 -1.33
N ALA A 27 13.69 7.18 -1.67
CA ALA A 27 14.66 7.82 -2.56
C ALA A 27 16.11 7.70 -2.02
N ALA A 28 16.30 7.87 -0.73
CA ALA A 28 17.62 7.73 -0.11
C ALA A 28 18.16 6.30 -0.24
N ASN A 29 17.29 5.30 -0.15
CA ASN A 29 17.66 3.89 -0.29
C ASN A 29 18.05 3.56 -1.74
N CYS A 30 17.38 4.19 -2.72
CA CYS A 30 17.62 3.92 -4.14
C CYS A 30 18.86 4.61 -4.69
N ILE A 31 19.11 5.88 -4.34
CA ILE A 31 20.16 6.69 -4.96
C ILE A 31 21.25 7.15 -3.98
N GLY A 32 21.05 6.93 -2.67
CA GLY A 32 21.95 7.44 -1.64
C GLY A 32 23.40 6.98 -1.77
N THR A 33 23.61 5.71 -2.09
CA THR A 33 24.96 5.16 -2.32
C THR A 33 25.63 5.74 -3.56
N THR A 34 24.88 5.91 -4.66
CA THR A 34 25.38 6.46 -5.93
C THR A 34 25.78 7.93 -5.77
N VAL A 35 24.96 8.70 -5.04
CA VAL A 35 25.25 10.11 -4.75
C VAL A 35 26.37 10.25 -3.71
N GLY A 36 26.35 9.40 -2.67
CA GLY A 36 27.37 9.40 -1.62
C GLY A 36 28.76 9.01 -2.13
N ALA A 37 28.83 8.10 -3.11
CA ALA A 37 30.06 7.74 -3.80
C ALA A 37 30.49 8.75 -4.88
N ALA A 38 29.78 9.86 -5.06
CA ALA A 38 30.01 10.89 -6.05
C ALA A 38 30.05 10.37 -7.51
N VAL A 39 29.36 9.25 -7.79
CA VAL A 39 29.24 8.68 -9.15
C VAL A 39 28.31 9.52 -10.01
N LEU A 40 27.19 9.97 -9.44
CA LEU A 40 26.24 10.87 -10.09
C LEU A 40 25.86 12.04 -9.15
N PRO A 41 25.69 13.25 -9.68
CA PRO A 41 25.12 14.34 -8.91
C PRO A 41 23.66 14.05 -8.58
N PHE A 42 23.19 14.51 -7.41
CA PHE A 42 21.83 14.26 -6.89
C PHE A 42 20.73 14.50 -7.94
N ARG A 43 20.80 15.60 -8.70
CA ARG A 43 19.76 15.93 -9.70
C ARG A 43 19.65 14.88 -10.80
N SER A 44 20.79 14.39 -11.30
CA SER A 44 20.82 13.35 -12.35
C SER A 44 20.33 12.02 -11.79
N ALA A 45 20.77 11.62 -10.61
CA ALA A 45 20.33 10.40 -9.95
C ALA A 45 18.81 10.42 -9.67
N ALA A 46 18.28 11.55 -9.18
CA ALA A 46 16.87 11.73 -8.94
C ALA A 46 16.03 11.69 -10.23
N LEU A 47 16.51 12.29 -11.32
CA LEU A 47 15.83 12.25 -12.61
C LEU A 47 15.77 10.81 -13.17
N VAL A 48 16.89 10.10 -13.14
CA VAL A 48 16.94 8.70 -13.58
C VAL A 48 15.99 7.85 -12.74
N MET A 49 16.02 7.99 -11.42
CA MET A 49 15.10 7.29 -10.52
C MET A 49 13.65 7.60 -10.87
N ALA A 50 13.29 8.87 -11.05
CA ALA A 50 11.91 9.27 -11.35
C ALA A 50 11.40 8.61 -12.65
N VAL A 51 12.23 8.60 -13.72
CA VAL A 51 11.88 7.95 -14.99
C VAL A 51 11.62 6.46 -14.79
N PHE A 52 12.52 5.75 -14.10
CA PHE A 52 12.38 4.31 -13.90
C PHE A 52 11.25 3.95 -12.94
N VAL A 53 10.96 4.78 -11.93
CA VAL A 53 9.79 4.59 -11.04
C VAL A 53 8.49 4.72 -11.82
N VAL A 54 8.37 5.72 -12.70
CA VAL A 54 7.18 5.88 -13.55
C VAL A 54 7.02 4.69 -14.50
N LEU A 55 8.09 4.28 -15.16
CA LEU A 55 8.07 3.12 -16.05
C LEU A 55 7.73 1.83 -15.28
N GLY A 56 8.37 1.59 -14.15
CA GLY A 56 8.09 0.43 -13.29
C GLY A 56 6.63 0.40 -12.81
N GLY A 57 6.10 1.54 -12.37
CA GLY A 57 4.70 1.66 -11.98
C GLY A 57 3.74 1.40 -13.14
N ALA A 58 4.04 1.92 -14.34
CA ALA A 58 3.21 1.72 -15.51
C ALA A 58 3.19 0.27 -16.02
N PHE A 59 4.33 -0.41 -16.00
CA PHE A 59 4.43 -1.78 -16.53
C PHE A 59 4.17 -2.89 -15.50
N GLN A 60 4.52 -2.67 -14.23
CA GLN A 60 4.47 -3.68 -13.17
C GLN A 60 3.47 -3.35 -12.06
N GLY A 61 2.94 -2.13 -12.00
CA GLY A 61 2.08 -1.67 -10.92
C GLY A 61 0.83 -2.52 -10.73
N GLN A 62 0.24 -3.03 -11.82
CA GLN A 62 -0.95 -3.87 -11.76
C GLN A 62 -0.69 -5.18 -10.99
N ASN A 63 0.44 -5.84 -11.22
CA ASN A 63 0.79 -7.07 -10.52
C ASN A 63 0.96 -6.85 -9.01
N VAL A 64 1.55 -5.71 -8.64
CA VAL A 64 1.70 -5.32 -7.22
C VAL A 64 0.34 -5.04 -6.59
N MET A 65 -0.53 -4.30 -7.29
CA MET A 65 -1.88 -4.00 -6.81
C MET A 65 -2.71 -5.27 -6.60
N GLU A 66 -2.62 -6.24 -7.48
CA GLU A 66 -3.33 -7.53 -7.33
C GLU A 66 -2.80 -8.33 -6.14
N THR A 67 -1.49 -8.38 -5.94
CA THR A 67 -0.87 -9.08 -4.82
C THR A 67 -1.25 -8.45 -3.48
N VAL A 68 -1.17 -7.11 -3.38
CA VAL A 68 -1.49 -6.40 -2.14
C VAL A 68 -3.01 -6.40 -1.88
N GLY A 69 -3.82 -6.22 -2.93
CA GLY A 69 -5.27 -6.12 -2.79
C GLY A 69 -5.99 -7.44 -2.55
N LYS A 70 -5.44 -8.56 -3.05
CA LYS A 70 -6.09 -9.87 -2.97
C LYS A 70 -5.27 -10.92 -2.21
N GLY A 71 -3.95 -10.72 -2.07
CA GLY A 71 -3.04 -11.72 -1.52
C GLY A 71 -2.77 -11.61 -0.02
N ILE A 72 -3.06 -10.48 0.62
CA ILE A 72 -2.75 -10.24 2.03
C ILE A 72 -3.93 -10.62 2.93
N VAL A 73 -5.14 -10.25 2.54
CA VAL A 73 -6.36 -10.61 3.24
C VAL A 73 -7.20 -11.48 2.31
N ILE A 74 -7.53 -12.69 2.76
CA ILE A 74 -8.42 -13.57 2.01
C ILE A 74 -9.85 -13.07 2.21
N THR A 75 -10.33 -12.31 1.25
CA THR A 75 -11.68 -11.75 1.23
C THR A 75 -12.66 -12.63 0.45
N ASP A 76 -12.15 -13.47 -0.44
CA ASP A 76 -12.97 -14.36 -1.28
C ASP A 76 -13.23 -15.69 -0.56
N PRO A 77 -14.51 -16.04 -0.29
CA PRO A 77 -14.89 -17.29 0.35
C PRO A 77 -14.39 -18.54 -0.40
N VAL A 78 -14.33 -18.48 -1.75
CA VAL A 78 -13.86 -19.61 -2.58
C VAL A 78 -12.37 -19.82 -2.39
N VAL A 79 -11.58 -18.74 -2.38
CA VAL A 79 -10.14 -18.79 -2.13
C VAL A 79 -9.85 -19.29 -0.73
N TYR A 80 -10.63 -18.85 0.27
CA TYR A 80 -10.51 -19.33 1.65
C TYR A 80 -10.73 -20.83 1.75
N ALA A 81 -11.81 -21.35 1.16
CA ALA A 81 -12.13 -22.78 1.18
C ALA A 81 -11.05 -23.61 0.46
N ALA A 82 -10.53 -23.11 -0.67
CA ALA A 82 -9.47 -23.78 -1.41
C ALA A 82 -8.15 -23.83 -0.66
N THR A 83 -7.83 -22.79 0.13
CA THR A 83 -6.56 -22.68 0.85
C THR A 83 -6.58 -23.44 2.19
N ASN A 84 -7.70 -23.37 2.91
CA ASN A 84 -7.79 -23.91 4.26
C ASN A 84 -8.55 -25.25 4.34
N GLY A 85 -9.17 -25.70 3.26
CA GLY A 85 -9.95 -26.94 3.22
C GLY A 85 -11.18 -26.96 4.14
N ALA A 86 -11.66 -25.79 4.56
CA ALA A 86 -12.78 -25.60 5.47
C ALA A 86 -13.74 -24.54 4.94
N ASP A 87 -14.99 -24.61 5.35
CA ASP A 87 -15.97 -23.57 5.03
C ASP A 87 -15.54 -22.20 5.57
N PRO A 88 -15.67 -21.13 4.77
CA PRO A 88 -15.31 -19.80 5.20
C PRO A 88 -16.18 -19.36 6.37
N PRO A 89 -15.60 -18.72 7.41
CA PRO A 89 -16.38 -18.12 8.49
C PRO A 89 -17.45 -17.18 7.94
N SER A 90 -18.62 -17.13 8.60
CA SER A 90 -19.70 -16.22 8.22
C SER A 90 -19.24 -14.77 8.12
N ALA A 91 -18.33 -14.37 9.00
CA ALA A 91 -17.71 -13.05 8.99
C ALA A 91 -17.10 -12.67 7.62
N ILE A 92 -16.45 -13.59 6.90
CA ILE A 92 -15.91 -13.29 5.58
C ILE A 92 -17.02 -12.94 4.59
N LYS A 93 -18.14 -13.68 4.61
CA LYS A 93 -19.29 -13.42 3.73
C LYS A 93 -20.02 -12.13 4.11
N ASP A 94 -20.11 -11.83 5.39
CA ASP A 94 -20.83 -10.66 5.90
C ASP A 94 -20.03 -9.36 5.69
N TYR A 95 -18.70 -9.39 5.89
CA TYR A 95 -17.84 -8.22 5.75
C TYR A 95 -17.32 -7.99 4.33
N PHE A 96 -17.20 -9.04 3.53
CA PHE A 96 -16.66 -8.98 2.17
C PHE A 96 -17.60 -9.62 1.15
N PRO A 97 -18.84 -9.10 1.01
CA PRO A 97 -19.85 -9.70 0.11
C PRO A 97 -19.37 -9.78 -1.34
N ASP A 98 -18.54 -8.83 -1.78
CA ASP A 98 -18.00 -8.75 -3.13
C ASP A 98 -16.60 -9.40 -3.27
N GLY A 99 -16.12 -10.09 -2.23
CA GLY A 99 -14.77 -10.65 -2.22
C GLY A 99 -13.65 -9.60 -2.31
N ARG A 100 -13.93 -8.37 -1.88
CA ARG A 100 -12.98 -7.23 -1.91
C ARG A 100 -12.99 -6.50 -0.58
N LEU A 101 -11.86 -5.86 -0.26
CA LEU A 101 -11.82 -4.93 0.86
C LEU A 101 -12.73 -3.72 0.58
N PRO A 102 -13.58 -3.32 1.54
CA PRO A 102 -14.36 -2.10 1.40
C PRO A 102 -13.45 -0.87 1.21
N ASP A 103 -13.90 0.10 0.44
CA ASP A 103 -13.13 1.33 0.17
C ASP A 103 -12.71 2.06 1.46
N GLN A 104 -13.54 2.03 2.48
CA GLN A 104 -13.23 2.59 3.80
C GLN A 104 -12.07 1.87 4.48
N ALA A 105 -12.02 0.54 4.36
CA ALA A 105 -10.93 -0.28 4.89
C ALA A 105 -9.61 0.02 4.18
N ILE A 106 -9.66 0.17 2.85
CA ILE A 106 -8.51 0.58 2.04
C ILE A 106 -8.03 1.97 2.45
N LEU A 107 -8.95 2.91 2.65
CA LEU A 107 -8.62 4.26 3.10
C LEU A 107 -7.91 4.25 4.46
N ILE A 108 -8.43 3.49 5.43
CA ILE A 108 -7.83 3.34 6.76
C ILE A 108 -6.43 2.73 6.65
N ALA A 109 -6.26 1.68 5.86
CA ALA A 109 -4.97 1.03 5.66
C ALA A 109 -3.93 1.99 5.05
N LEU A 110 -4.31 2.75 4.01
CA LEU A 110 -3.43 3.72 3.35
C LEU A 110 -3.05 4.87 4.29
N VAL A 111 -4.02 5.43 5.00
CA VAL A 111 -3.76 6.54 5.93
C VAL A 111 -2.87 6.07 7.08
N SER A 112 -3.14 4.90 7.66
CA SER A 112 -2.32 4.32 8.74
C SER A 112 -0.89 4.07 8.29
N ALA A 113 -0.69 3.46 7.12
CA ALA A 113 0.63 3.22 6.55
C ALA A 113 1.36 4.55 6.27
N GLY A 114 0.68 5.51 5.65
CA GLY A 114 1.25 6.82 5.36
C GLY A 114 1.66 7.59 6.62
N LEU A 115 0.83 7.59 7.66
CA LEU A 115 1.16 8.21 8.95
C LEU A 115 2.37 7.54 9.62
N PHE A 116 2.44 6.20 9.60
CA PHE A 116 3.59 5.47 10.12
C PHE A 116 4.88 5.84 9.40
N VAL A 117 4.87 5.85 8.06
CA VAL A 117 6.05 6.21 7.25
C VAL A 117 6.43 7.67 7.45
N THR A 118 5.46 8.59 7.54
CA THR A 118 5.73 10.01 7.84
C THR A 118 6.43 10.16 9.19
N LEU A 119 5.92 9.48 10.22
CA LEU A 119 6.49 9.54 11.56
C LEU A 119 7.92 8.97 11.58
N ALA A 120 8.13 7.84 10.90
CA ALA A 120 9.46 7.23 10.77
C ALA A 120 10.44 8.16 10.01
N THR A 121 9.99 8.76 8.91
CA THR A 121 10.80 9.71 8.12
C THR A 121 11.16 10.94 8.93
N TYR A 122 10.20 11.51 9.66
CA TYR A 122 10.46 12.64 10.55
C TYR A 122 11.45 12.29 11.67
N SER A 123 11.35 11.07 12.20
CA SER A 123 12.26 10.53 13.22
C SER A 123 13.60 10.04 12.63
N ARG A 124 13.82 10.20 11.32
CA ARG A 124 15.02 9.77 10.58
C ARG A 124 15.30 8.27 10.64
N PHE A 125 14.25 7.46 10.81
CA PHE A 125 14.34 6.01 10.71
C PHE A 125 13.99 5.56 9.28
N PRO A 126 14.89 4.87 8.58
CA PRO A 126 14.55 4.24 7.31
C PRO A 126 13.60 3.07 7.58
N VAL A 127 12.46 3.07 6.93
CA VAL A 127 11.45 1.99 7.04
C VAL A 127 11.02 1.53 5.65
N SER A 128 10.57 0.30 5.54
CA SER A 128 10.00 -0.20 4.31
C SER A 128 8.55 0.28 4.18
N THR A 129 8.30 1.14 3.21
CA THR A 129 6.94 1.63 2.89
C THR A 129 6.02 0.50 2.45
N SER A 130 6.54 -0.49 1.70
CA SER A 130 5.77 -1.68 1.30
C SER A 130 5.33 -2.49 2.52
N GLN A 131 6.19 -2.71 3.50
CA GLN A 131 5.83 -3.39 4.74
C GLN A 131 4.81 -2.61 5.58
N ALA A 132 4.88 -1.28 5.56
CA ALA A 132 3.89 -0.43 6.21
C ALA A 132 2.49 -0.60 5.59
N ILE A 133 2.40 -0.67 4.25
CA ILE A 133 1.14 -0.92 3.54
C ILE A 133 0.61 -2.31 3.87
N VAL A 134 1.46 -3.35 3.79
CA VAL A 134 1.10 -4.73 4.16
C VAL A 134 0.58 -4.79 5.60
N GLY A 135 1.27 -4.13 6.53
CA GLY A 135 0.83 -4.03 7.92
C GLY A 135 -0.50 -3.31 8.09
N GLY A 136 -0.74 -2.24 7.34
CA GLY A 136 -2.01 -1.52 7.33
C GLY A 136 -3.17 -2.40 6.84
N VAL A 137 -2.97 -3.11 5.73
CA VAL A 137 -3.98 -4.02 5.16
C VAL A 137 -4.23 -5.21 6.09
N ALA A 138 -3.17 -5.83 6.63
CA ALA A 138 -3.31 -6.92 7.59
C ALA A 138 -4.02 -6.47 8.87
N GLY A 139 -3.70 -5.29 9.38
CA GLY A 139 -4.36 -4.71 10.56
C GLY A 139 -5.85 -4.50 10.38
N VAL A 140 -6.27 -4.03 9.20
CA VAL A 140 -7.70 -3.91 8.85
C VAL A 140 -8.34 -5.29 8.77
N GLY A 141 -7.67 -6.29 8.18
CA GLY A 141 -8.18 -7.66 8.09
C GLY A 141 -8.40 -8.28 9.47
N VAL A 142 -7.44 -8.11 10.39
CA VAL A 142 -7.58 -8.56 11.79
C VAL A 142 -8.70 -7.80 12.50
N GLY A 143 -8.80 -6.48 12.32
CA GLY A 143 -9.87 -5.68 12.89
C GLY A 143 -11.24 -6.16 12.44
N ALA A 144 -11.42 -6.45 11.16
CA ALA A 144 -12.67 -6.97 10.61
C ALA A 144 -13.03 -8.38 11.10
N SER A 145 -12.07 -9.20 11.52
CA SER A 145 -12.32 -10.54 12.04
C SER A 145 -12.77 -10.57 13.50
N HIS A 146 -12.63 -9.46 14.23
CA HIS A 146 -12.99 -9.35 15.65
C HIS A 146 -14.35 -8.69 15.91
N PHE A 147 -15.05 -8.20 14.89
CA PHE A 147 -16.40 -7.69 14.95
C PHE A 147 -17.37 -8.63 14.24
#